data_839e39fc72973ecb043eca59a4aee5ae
#
_entry.id   839e39fc72973ecb043eca59a4aee5ae
#
_cell.length_a   1.000
_cell.length_b   1.000
_cell.length_c   1.000
_cell.angle_alpha   90.00
_cell.angle_beta   90.00
_cell.angle_gamma   90.00
#
_symmetry.space_group_name_H-M   'P 1'
#
loop_
_entity.id
_entity.type
_entity.pdbx_description
1 polymer ?
#
loop_
_entity_poly.entity_id
_entity_poly.type
_entity_poly.pdbx_seq_one_letter_code
_entity_poly.pdbx_strand_id
1 'polypeptide(L)'
;AAVDVCNYFDKNVTRVAPTLGWEQEYFVVDEALFNARPDLVMTGRTVFGHSSAKNQQLEDHYFGSIPERVYAYMRDFETESYKLGIPLRTRHNEVAPSQYECAPIFEEVSVAVDHNSLLMDVMERVARRHNLRVLLHEKPFAGINGSGKHNNWSMATDTGVNLLAPGKTPKTNLMFLTFFVNTIKAVHDYSDIL
;
A
#
# COMPACT_ATOMS: atom_id res chain seq x y z
N ALA A 1 20.57 16.09 -9.94
CA ALA A 1 20.60 15.08 -11.03
C ALA A 1 19.33 15.14 -11.89
N ALA A 2 18.13 14.79 -11.34
CA ALA A 2 16.92 14.74 -12.18
C ALA A 2 16.57 16.11 -12.79
N VAL A 3 16.71 17.20 -12.02
CA VAL A 3 16.48 18.57 -12.52
C VAL A 3 17.42 18.89 -13.70
N ASP A 4 18.68 18.51 -13.61
CA ASP A 4 19.65 18.77 -14.68
C ASP A 4 19.26 18.07 -15.98
N VAL A 5 18.76 16.84 -15.87
CA VAL A 5 18.23 16.07 -17.01
C VAL A 5 16.94 16.72 -17.55
N CYS A 6 16.00 17.10 -16.68
CA CYS A 6 14.78 17.78 -17.09
C CYS A 6 15.07 19.07 -17.86
N ASN A 7 16.10 19.81 -17.46
CA ASN A 7 16.50 21.08 -18.09
C ASN A 7 17.00 20.97 -19.54
N TYR A 8 17.24 19.76 -20.06
CA TYR A 8 17.42 19.56 -21.50
C TYR A 8 16.10 19.66 -22.27
N PHE A 9 14.97 19.42 -21.60
CA PHE A 9 13.63 19.40 -22.20
C PHE A 9 12.79 20.63 -21.81
N ASP A 10 12.85 21.04 -20.53
CA ASP A 10 12.13 22.20 -19.98
C ASP A 10 13.03 22.97 -19.01
N LYS A 11 13.41 24.18 -19.39
CA LYS A 11 14.28 25.07 -18.59
C LYS A 11 13.60 25.64 -17.34
N ASN A 12 12.28 25.53 -17.23
CA ASN A 12 11.52 26.08 -16.12
C ASN A 12 11.51 25.13 -14.90
N VAL A 13 11.93 23.86 -15.07
CA VAL A 13 11.97 22.89 -13.98
C VAL A 13 13.05 23.27 -12.99
N THR A 14 12.65 23.52 -11.75
CA THR A 14 13.57 23.83 -10.63
C THR A 14 13.58 22.73 -9.58
N ARG A 15 12.53 21.90 -9.53
CA ARG A 15 12.40 20.78 -8.58
C ARG A 15 11.81 19.55 -9.25
N VAL A 16 12.32 18.39 -8.86
CA VAL A 16 11.71 17.09 -9.14
C VAL A 16 11.49 16.39 -7.81
N ALA A 17 10.25 15.96 -7.54
CA ALA A 17 9.88 15.22 -6.34
C ALA A 17 9.36 13.83 -6.68
N PRO A 18 9.76 12.79 -5.95
CA PRO A 18 9.10 11.50 -6.05
C PRO A 18 7.70 11.57 -5.46
N THR A 19 6.77 10.85 -6.07
CA THR A 19 5.38 10.71 -5.62
C THR A 19 5.09 9.26 -5.33
N LEU A 20 4.25 8.98 -4.34
CA LEU A 20 3.94 7.65 -3.85
C LEU A 20 2.45 7.51 -3.55
N GLY A 21 1.84 6.46 -4.12
CA GLY A 21 0.57 5.92 -3.69
C GLY A 21 0.80 4.49 -3.17
N TRP A 22 0.87 4.35 -1.87
CA TRP A 22 1.05 3.05 -1.23
C TRP A 22 -0.27 2.27 -1.22
N GLU A 23 -0.17 0.94 -1.20
CA GLU A 23 -1.29 0.02 -1.00
C GLU A 23 -1.02 -0.75 0.28
N GLN A 24 -1.81 -0.48 1.34
CA GLN A 24 -1.67 -1.18 2.61
C GLN A 24 -2.57 -2.40 2.63
N GLU A 25 -1.97 -3.56 2.51
CA GLU A 25 -2.63 -4.83 2.75
C GLU A 25 -2.62 -5.18 4.24
N TYR A 26 -3.64 -5.88 4.70
CA TYR A 26 -3.78 -6.27 6.11
C TYR A 26 -4.78 -7.41 6.29
N PHE A 27 -4.62 -8.18 7.37
CA PHE A 27 -5.63 -9.14 7.81
C PHE A 27 -6.44 -8.59 8.96
N VAL A 28 -7.68 -9.04 9.06
CA VAL A 28 -8.58 -8.70 10.17
C VAL A 28 -9.00 -9.99 10.87
N VAL A 29 -8.87 -10.02 12.19
CA VAL A 29 -9.27 -11.16 13.02
C VAL A 29 -10.19 -10.70 14.15
N ASP A 30 -11.05 -11.59 14.64
CA ASP A 30 -11.86 -11.34 15.81
C ASP A 30 -10.97 -11.15 17.06
N GLU A 31 -11.27 -10.14 17.88
CA GLU A 31 -10.45 -9.81 19.04
C GLU A 31 -10.42 -10.92 20.09
N ALA A 32 -11.52 -11.64 20.28
CA ALA A 32 -11.55 -12.74 21.24
C ALA A 32 -10.65 -13.91 20.79
N LEU A 33 -10.66 -14.20 19.47
CA LEU A 33 -9.78 -15.21 18.88
C LEU A 33 -8.32 -14.79 18.92
N PHE A 34 -8.03 -13.52 18.65
CA PHE A 34 -6.68 -12.96 18.77
C PHE A 34 -6.14 -13.12 20.20
N ASN A 35 -6.92 -12.72 21.20
CA ASN A 35 -6.53 -12.79 22.61
C ASN A 35 -6.36 -14.22 23.12
N ALA A 36 -7.04 -15.20 22.51
CA ALA A 36 -6.89 -16.62 22.83
C ALA A 36 -5.60 -17.25 22.27
N ARG A 37 -4.87 -16.53 21.40
CA ARG A 37 -3.67 -16.99 20.69
C ARG A 37 -2.43 -16.22 21.15
N PRO A 38 -1.60 -16.79 22.06
CA PRO A 38 -0.38 -16.11 22.52
C PRO A 38 0.59 -15.73 21.41
N ASP A 39 0.70 -16.54 20.37
CA ASP A 39 1.54 -16.25 19.21
C ASP A 39 1.08 -14.99 18.45
N LEU A 40 -0.23 -14.83 18.21
CA LEU A 40 -0.78 -13.63 17.59
C LEU A 40 -0.55 -12.38 18.48
N VAL A 41 -0.80 -12.51 19.79
CA VAL A 41 -0.61 -11.39 20.73
C VAL A 41 0.85 -10.94 20.80
N MET A 42 1.79 -11.89 20.82
CA MET A 42 3.20 -11.59 21.01
C MET A 42 3.94 -11.22 19.72
N THR A 43 3.52 -11.73 18.58
CA THR A 43 4.29 -11.63 17.33
C THR A 43 3.51 -11.05 16.14
N GLY A 44 2.20 -10.88 16.26
CA GLY A 44 1.34 -10.44 15.15
C GLY A 44 1.13 -11.50 14.06
N ARG A 45 1.60 -12.72 14.26
CA ARG A 45 1.48 -13.85 13.33
C ARG A 45 1.26 -15.17 14.04
N THR A 46 0.78 -16.18 13.32
CA THR A 46 0.76 -17.56 13.84
C THR A 46 2.16 -18.16 13.78
N VAL A 47 2.58 -18.80 14.87
CA VAL A 47 3.89 -19.46 15.01
C VAL A 47 3.73 -20.96 15.21
N PHE A 48 2.62 -21.40 15.83
CA PHE A 48 2.29 -22.79 16.10
C PHE A 48 0.81 -23.07 15.87
N GLY A 49 0.42 -24.32 15.95
CA GLY A 49 -0.95 -24.78 15.76
C GLY A 49 -1.15 -25.47 14.41
N HIS A 50 -2.39 -25.84 14.14
CA HIS A 50 -2.78 -26.49 12.90
C HIS A 50 -3.11 -25.45 11.82
N SER A 51 -2.93 -25.84 10.54
CA SER A 51 -3.38 -25.02 9.42
C SER A 51 -4.89 -24.80 9.42
N SER A 52 -5.34 -23.66 8.89
CA SER A 52 -6.76 -23.33 8.83
C SER A 52 -7.55 -24.37 8.04
N ALA A 53 -8.79 -24.66 8.47
CA ALA A 53 -9.74 -25.47 7.72
C ALA A 53 -10.20 -24.76 6.43
N LYS A 54 -10.21 -23.42 6.41
CA LYS A 54 -10.45 -22.62 5.21
C LYS A 54 -9.13 -22.26 4.58
N ASN A 55 -9.01 -22.53 3.30
CA ASN A 55 -7.82 -22.25 2.53
C ASN A 55 -8.10 -21.16 1.49
N GLN A 56 -7.05 -20.60 0.94
CA GLN A 56 -7.14 -19.70 -0.19
C GLN A 56 -7.42 -20.54 -1.44
N GLN A 57 -8.52 -20.22 -2.13
CA GLN A 57 -8.93 -20.88 -3.38
C GLN A 57 -8.80 -19.89 -4.53
N LEU A 58 -7.71 -19.99 -5.29
CA LEU A 58 -7.44 -19.05 -6.38
C LEU A 58 -7.58 -17.59 -5.91
N GLU A 59 -8.48 -16.84 -6.52
CA GLU A 59 -8.78 -15.42 -6.21
C GLU A 59 -10.24 -15.23 -5.74
N ASP A 60 -10.91 -16.27 -5.26
CA ASP A 60 -12.33 -16.23 -4.91
C ASP A 60 -12.64 -15.16 -3.86
N HIS A 61 -11.76 -14.99 -2.86
CA HIS A 61 -11.93 -13.97 -1.81
C HIS A 61 -11.80 -12.55 -2.36
N TYR A 62 -10.92 -12.32 -3.32
CA TYR A 62 -10.69 -11.02 -3.94
C TYR A 62 -11.98 -10.44 -4.56
N PHE A 63 -12.76 -11.29 -5.22
CA PHE A 63 -14.03 -10.91 -5.85
C PHE A 63 -15.25 -11.05 -4.93
N GLY A 64 -15.07 -11.43 -3.67
CA GLY A 64 -16.12 -11.60 -2.69
C GLY A 64 -16.66 -10.28 -2.13
N SER A 65 -17.74 -10.40 -1.36
CA SER A 65 -18.28 -9.27 -0.60
C SER A 65 -17.51 -9.05 0.69
N ILE A 66 -17.31 -7.79 1.07
CA ILE A 66 -16.74 -7.43 2.37
C ILE A 66 -17.79 -7.71 3.45
N PRO A 67 -17.49 -8.48 4.51
CA PRO A 67 -18.41 -8.70 5.62
C PRO A 67 -18.84 -7.39 6.28
N GLU A 68 -20.11 -7.28 6.66
CA GLU A 68 -20.69 -6.05 7.20
C GLU A 68 -19.90 -5.46 8.38
N ARG A 69 -19.46 -6.30 9.32
CA ARG A 69 -18.67 -5.88 10.47
C ARG A 69 -17.32 -5.29 10.05
N VAL A 70 -16.66 -5.88 9.07
CA VAL A 70 -15.39 -5.37 8.52
C VAL A 70 -15.62 -4.08 7.74
N TYR A 71 -16.70 -4.02 6.97
CA TYR A 71 -17.07 -2.80 6.25
C TYR A 71 -17.33 -1.62 7.21
N ALA A 72 -18.03 -1.86 8.34
CA ALA A 72 -18.23 -0.84 9.35
C ALA A 72 -16.88 -0.35 9.95
N TYR A 73 -15.96 -1.27 10.24
CA TYR A 73 -14.60 -0.94 10.65
C TYR A 73 -13.87 -0.09 9.60
N MET A 74 -13.91 -0.50 8.32
CA MET A 74 -13.25 0.24 7.23
C MET A 74 -13.78 1.68 7.12
N ARG A 75 -15.09 1.86 7.15
CA ARG A 75 -15.71 3.18 7.10
C ARG A 75 -15.26 4.08 8.25
N ASP A 76 -15.13 3.52 9.44
CA ASP A 76 -14.77 4.29 10.62
C ASP A 76 -13.27 4.67 10.59
N PHE A 77 -12.36 3.78 10.22
CA PHE A 77 -10.95 4.17 10.12
C PHE A 77 -10.69 5.14 8.95
N GLU A 78 -11.41 5.03 7.84
CA GLU A 78 -11.37 6.03 6.77
C GLU A 78 -11.80 7.41 7.26
N THR A 79 -12.88 7.47 8.03
CA THR A 79 -13.37 8.74 8.60
C THR A 79 -12.32 9.38 9.53
N GLU A 80 -11.69 8.57 10.40
CA GLU A 80 -10.62 9.08 11.26
C GLU A 80 -9.38 9.51 10.44
N SER A 81 -9.06 8.78 9.39
CA SER A 81 -7.94 9.11 8.49
C SER A 81 -8.17 10.43 7.75
N TYR A 82 -9.38 10.67 7.26
CA TYR A 82 -9.73 11.94 6.61
C TYR A 82 -9.61 13.15 7.55
N LYS A 83 -9.93 12.99 8.84
CA LYS A 83 -9.73 14.05 9.85
C LYS A 83 -8.25 14.40 10.05
N LEU A 84 -7.35 13.46 9.74
CA LEU A 84 -5.91 13.64 9.82
C LEU A 84 -5.26 14.06 8.50
N GLY A 85 -6.08 14.24 7.46
CA GLY A 85 -5.61 14.64 6.13
C GLY A 85 -5.11 13.49 5.25
N ILE A 86 -5.25 12.24 5.70
CA ILE A 86 -4.83 11.07 4.91
C ILE A 86 -5.87 10.82 3.81
N PRO A 87 -5.50 10.93 2.51
CA PRO A 87 -6.46 10.94 1.41
C PRO A 87 -6.81 9.51 0.94
N LEU A 88 -7.35 8.66 1.83
CA LEU A 88 -7.78 7.30 1.46
C LEU A 88 -8.81 7.34 0.32
N ARG A 89 -8.70 6.39 -0.61
CA ARG A 89 -9.54 6.34 -1.80
C ARG A 89 -10.23 5.02 -2.01
N THR A 90 -9.53 3.91 -1.79
CA THR A 90 -10.05 2.57 -2.07
C THR A 90 -10.01 1.68 -0.85
N ARG A 91 -10.96 0.75 -0.81
CA ARG A 91 -11.02 -0.39 0.09
C ARG A 91 -11.53 -1.59 -0.70
N HIS A 92 -10.91 -2.72 -0.54
CA HIS A 92 -11.39 -3.97 -1.17
C HIS A 92 -10.85 -5.21 -0.46
N ASN A 93 -11.40 -6.37 -0.86
CA ASN A 93 -10.85 -7.66 -0.46
C ASN A 93 -9.52 -7.91 -1.14
N GLU A 94 -8.63 -8.62 -0.44
CA GLU A 94 -7.45 -9.23 -0.99
C GLU A 94 -7.63 -10.75 -1.22
N VAL A 95 -6.59 -11.41 -1.69
CA VAL A 95 -6.65 -12.77 -2.21
C VAL A 95 -6.90 -13.80 -1.10
N ALA A 96 -6.34 -13.59 0.10
CA ALA A 96 -6.50 -14.52 1.21
C ALA A 96 -7.81 -14.29 1.98
N PRO A 97 -8.33 -15.31 2.66
CA PRO A 97 -9.47 -15.16 3.56
C PRO A 97 -9.20 -14.11 4.63
N SER A 98 -10.15 -13.19 4.84
CA SER A 98 -10.05 -12.10 5.83
C SER A 98 -8.86 -11.14 5.60
N GLN A 99 -8.40 -11.05 4.38
CA GLN A 99 -7.39 -10.08 3.93
C GLN A 99 -8.04 -8.97 3.13
N TYR A 100 -7.57 -7.75 3.36
CA TYR A 100 -8.12 -6.54 2.76
C TYR A 100 -7.01 -5.57 2.41
N GLU A 101 -7.34 -4.55 1.62
CA GLU A 101 -6.43 -3.49 1.23
C GLU A 101 -7.11 -2.13 1.32
N CYS A 102 -6.32 -1.11 1.61
CA CYS A 102 -6.69 0.28 1.39
C CYS A 102 -5.54 1.04 0.72
N ALA A 103 -5.89 2.02 -0.10
CA ALA A 103 -4.94 2.84 -0.81
C ALA A 103 -5.38 4.31 -0.83
N PRO A 104 -4.44 5.28 -0.74
CA PRO A 104 -4.71 6.70 -0.85
C PRO A 104 -4.63 7.18 -2.31
N ILE A 105 -5.02 8.43 -2.53
CA ILE A 105 -4.49 9.21 -3.64
C ILE A 105 -3.00 9.45 -3.37
N PHE A 106 -2.17 9.36 -4.40
CA PHE A 106 -0.73 9.56 -4.27
C PHE A 106 -0.38 10.98 -3.79
N GLU A 107 0.70 11.08 -3.04
CA GLU A 107 1.25 12.33 -2.50
C GLU A 107 2.76 12.40 -2.74
N GLU A 108 3.38 13.49 -2.34
CA GLU A 108 4.85 13.54 -2.24
C GLU A 108 5.32 12.46 -1.25
N VAL A 109 6.42 11.80 -1.58
CA VAL A 109 6.82 10.54 -0.92
C VAL A 109 6.97 10.66 0.60
N SER A 110 7.52 11.75 1.12
CA SER A 110 7.72 11.94 2.57
C SER A 110 6.38 12.02 3.30
N VAL A 111 5.44 12.80 2.76
CA VAL A 111 4.08 12.92 3.30
C VAL A 111 3.35 11.58 3.21
N ALA A 112 3.47 10.89 2.07
CA ALA A 112 2.84 9.58 1.88
C ALA A 112 3.32 8.55 2.90
N VAL A 113 4.62 8.52 3.20
CA VAL A 113 5.21 7.62 4.21
C VAL A 113 4.71 7.95 5.61
N ASP A 114 4.69 9.22 5.99
CA ASP A 114 4.18 9.66 7.29
C ASP A 114 2.69 9.32 7.44
N HIS A 115 1.91 9.53 6.39
CA HIS A 115 0.49 9.18 6.35
C HIS A 115 0.26 7.66 6.47
N ASN A 116 1.09 6.82 5.84
CA ASN A 116 0.98 5.36 6.03
C ASN A 116 1.30 4.95 7.47
N SER A 117 2.34 5.51 8.07
CA SER A 117 2.70 5.23 9.46
C SER A 117 1.57 5.62 10.43
N LEU A 118 0.98 6.78 10.22
CA LEU A 118 -0.14 7.27 11.02
C LEU A 118 -1.41 6.43 10.80
N LEU A 119 -1.67 6.02 9.54
CA LEU A 119 -2.80 5.15 9.21
C LEU A 119 -2.74 3.82 9.98
N MET A 120 -1.57 3.18 10.04
CA MET A 120 -1.41 1.91 10.75
C MET A 120 -1.85 2.02 12.22
N ASP A 121 -1.48 3.10 12.91
CA ASP A 121 -1.92 3.37 14.28
C ASP A 121 -3.44 3.61 14.37
N VAL A 122 -4.00 4.37 13.43
CA VAL A 122 -5.45 4.60 13.35
C VAL A 122 -6.20 3.28 13.13
N MET A 123 -5.73 2.44 12.21
CA MET A 123 -6.33 1.14 11.93
C MET A 123 -6.39 0.25 13.17
N GLU A 124 -5.30 0.16 13.93
CA GLU A 124 -5.25 -0.63 15.17
C GLU A 124 -6.21 -0.10 16.24
N ARG A 125 -6.27 1.21 16.43
CA ARG A 125 -7.15 1.83 17.43
C ARG A 125 -8.62 1.66 17.08
N VAL A 126 -8.98 1.85 15.81
CA VAL A 126 -10.36 1.74 15.36
C VAL A 126 -10.81 0.27 15.36
N ALA A 127 -9.95 -0.68 15.01
CA ALA A 127 -10.28 -2.11 15.02
C ALA A 127 -10.81 -2.56 16.40
N ARG A 128 -10.20 -2.08 17.48
CA ARG A 128 -10.64 -2.38 18.85
C ARG A 128 -12.07 -1.91 19.15
N ARG A 129 -12.51 -0.80 18.57
CA ARG A 129 -13.89 -0.30 18.73
C ARG A 129 -14.92 -1.26 18.12
N HIS A 130 -14.50 -2.09 17.16
CA HIS A 130 -15.31 -3.09 16.47
C HIS A 130 -15.10 -4.51 17.00
N ASN A 131 -14.38 -4.68 18.12
CA ASN A 131 -13.93 -5.99 18.63
C ASN A 131 -13.17 -6.79 17.58
N LEU A 132 -12.35 -6.10 16.79
CA LEU A 132 -11.46 -6.64 15.77
C LEU A 132 -10.00 -6.33 16.12
N ARG A 133 -9.09 -7.09 15.54
CA ARG A 133 -7.66 -6.81 15.51
C ARG A 133 -7.18 -6.82 14.07
N VAL A 134 -6.37 -5.84 13.72
CA VAL A 134 -5.68 -5.80 12.43
C VAL A 134 -4.31 -6.45 12.58
N LEU A 135 -3.92 -7.26 11.61
CA LEU A 135 -2.58 -7.83 11.53
C LEU A 135 -1.84 -7.15 10.39
N LEU A 136 -0.74 -6.49 10.73
CA LEU A 136 0.11 -5.74 9.79
C LEU A 136 1.44 -6.47 9.52
N HIS A 137 1.62 -7.65 10.10
CA HIS A 137 2.76 -8.51 9.78
C HIS A 137 2.68 -8.96 8.32
N GLU A 138 3.81 -9.02 7.62
CA GLU A 138 3.87 -9.33 6.18
C GLU A 138 3.38 -10.74 5.87
N LYS A 139 3.56 -11.68 6.78
CA LYS A 139 3.12 -13.08 6.61
C LYS A 139 2.51 -13.61 7.89
N PRO A 140 1.27 -13.20 8.25
CA PRO A 140 0.66 -13.62 9.51
C PRO A 140 0.23 -15.09 9.51
N PHE A 141 -0.03 -15.67 8.34
CA PHE A 141 -0.47 -17.05 8.19
C PHE A 141 0.35 -17.77 7.11
N ALA A 142 0.94 -18.92 7.46
CA ALA A 142 1.68 -19.73 6.50
C ALA A 142 0.75 -20.38 5.45
N GLY A 143 1.23 -20.51 4.23
CA GLY A 143 0.53 -21.23 3.15
C GLY A 143 -0.52 -20.45 2.40
N ILE A 144 -0.82 -19.20 2.79
CA ILE A 144 -1.73 -18.30 2.09
C ILE A 144 -1.02 -16.99 1.73
N ASN A 145 -1.71 -16.08 1.04
CA ASN A 145 -1.16 -14.80 0.64
C ASN A 145 -0.57 -14.02 1.82
N GLY A 146 0.46 -13.23 1.56
CA GLY A 146 1.04 -12.28 2.52
C GLY A 146 0.50 -10.88 2.31
N SER A 147 0.72 -10.00 3.30
CA SER A 147 0.38 -8.58 3.20
C SER A 147 1.61 -7.74 2.95
N GLY A 148 1.57 -6.91 1.93
CA GLY A 148 2.62 -6.00 1.57
C GLY A 148 2.23 -4.54 1.75
N LYS A 149 3.16 -3.68 1.33
CA LYS A 149 2.94 -2.26 1.06
C LYS A 149 3.38 -2.02 -0.38
N HIS A 150 2.52 -2.41 -1.34
CA HIS A 150 2.83 -2.19 -2.73
C HIS A 150 2.95 -0.69 -3.01
N ASN A 151 4.03 -0.28 -3.63
CA ASN A 151 4.36 1.12 -3.84
C ASN A 151 4.20 1.49 -5.32
N ASN A 152 3.09 2.17 -5.62
CA ASN A 152 2.92 2.84 -6.90
C ASN A 152 3.62 4.20 -6.82
N TRP A 153 4.71 4.37 -7.55
CA TRP A 153 5.49 5.59 -7.45
C TRP A 153 5.81 6.21 -8.80
N SER A 154 6.10 7.50 -8.78
CA SER A 154 6.57 8.24 -9.94
C SER A 154 7.48 9.38 -9.52
N MET A 155 7.90 10.18 -10.50
CA MET A 155 8.59 11.45 -10.28
C MET A 155 7.80 12.56 -10.99
N ALA A 156 7.62 13.68 -10.31
CA ALA A 156 6.91 14.83 -10.86
C ALA A 156 7.78 16.08 -10.79
N THR A 157 7.72 16.90 -11.84
CA THR A 157 8.33 18.23 -11.85
C THR A 157 7.44 19.23 -11.14
N ASP A 158 8.01 20.32 -10.66
CA ASP A 158 7.27 21.49 -10.14
C ASP A 158 6.45 22.22 -11.22
N THR A 159 6.68 21.92 -12.49
CA THR A 159 5.86 22.37 -13.62
C THR A 159 4.66 21.46 -13.91
N GLY A 160 4.45 20.40 -13.10
CA GLY A 160 3.29 19.51 -13.20
C GLY A 160 3.43 18.33 -14.18
N VAL A 161 4.63 18.03 -14.64
CA VAL A 161 4.88 16.91 -15.56
C VAL A 161 5.24 15.66 -14.78
N ASN A 162 4.52 14.55 -15.03
CA ASN A 162 4.89 13.22 -14.56
C ASN A 162 5.94 12.61 -15.51
N LEU A 163 7.15 12.38 -15.00
CA LEU A 163 8.30 11.94 -15.77
C LEU A 163 8.23 10.47 -16.24
N LEU A 164 7.40 9.65 -15.57
CA LEU A 164 7.18 8.26 -15.95
C LEU A 164 5.84 8.06 -16.69
N ALA A 165 5.15 9.12 -17.06
CA ALA A 165 3.94 9.04 -17.87
C ALA A 165 4.29 9.02 -19.38
N PRO A 166 3.93 7.95 -20.10
CA PRO A 166 4.26 7.82 -21.54
C PRO A 166 3.57 8.85 -22.44
N GLY A 167 2.42 9.37 -21.99
CA GLY A 167 1.59 10.28 -22.79
C GLY A 167 0.95 9.60 -24.00
N LYS A 168 0.46 10.42 -24.93
CA LYS A 168 -0.22 9.90 -26.14
C LYS A 168 0.75 9.34 -27.19
N THR A 169 2.00 9.75 -27.17
CA THR A 169 3.04 9.37 -28.14
C THR A 169 4.29 8.84 -27.47
N PRO A 170 4.21 7.67 -26.78
CA PRO A 170 5.29 7.16 -25.93
C PRO A 170 6.61 6.96 -26.67
N LYS A 171 6.57 6.53 -27.93
CA LYS A 171 7.77 6.25 -28.74
C LYS A 171 8.57 7.50 -29.14
N THR A 172 7.98 8.67 -29.04
CA THR A 172 8.60 9.96 -29.43
C THR A 172 8.72 10.91 -28.23
N ASN A 173 8.22 10.52 -27.05
CA ASN A 173 8.38 11.29 -25.81
C ASN A 173 9.77 11.05 -25.22
N LEU A 174 10.75 11.81 -25.68
CA LEU A 174 12.15 11.62 -25.28
C LEU A 174 12.38 11.84 -23.79
N MET A 175 11.67 12.76 -23.15
CA MET A 175 11.77 12.96 -21.70
C MET A 175 11.31 11.71 -20.95
N PHE A 176 10.12 11.19 -21.26
CA PHE A 176 9.64 9.93 -20.69
C PHE A 176 10.63 8.79 -20.94
N LEU A 177 11.07 8.59 -22.18
CA LEU A 177 12.01 7.50 -22.51
C LEU A 177 13.32 7.61 -21.74
N THR A 178 13.85 8.81 -21.55
CA THR A 178 15.07 9.02 -20.77
C THR A 178 14.89 8.58 -19.33
N PHE A 179 13.84 9.02 -18.64
CA PHE A 179 13.60 8.62 -17.25
C PHE A 179 13.23 7.14 -17.13
N PHE A 180 12.42 6.62 -18.01
CA PHE A 180 11.99 5.23 -18.03
C PHE A 180 13.18 4.24 -18.18
N VAL A 181 14.03 4.46 -19.17
CA VAL A 181 15.21 3.59 -19.42
C VAL A 181 16.20 3.66 -18.26
N ASN A 182 16.43 4.85 -17.71
CA ASN A 182 17.31 4.98 -16.55
C ASN A 182 16.73 4.35 -15.28
N THR A 183 15.40 4.35 -15.11
CA THR A 183 14.74 3.61 -14.02
C THR A 183 14.97 2.10 -14.17
N ILE A 184 14.75 1.54 -15.36
CA ILE A 184 15.02 0.11 -15.64
C ILE A 184 16.49 -0.23 -15.35
N LYS A 185 17.41 0.63 -15.80
CA LYS A 185 18.85 0.45 -15.54
C LYS A 185 19.14 0.46 -14.04
N ALA A 186 18.57 1.40 -13.29
CA ALA A 186 18.77 1.49 -11.86
C ALA A 186 18.27 0.23 -11.13
N VAL A 187 17.08 -0.28 -11.50
CA VAL A 187 16.54 -1.54 -10.97
C VAL A 187 17.47 -2.72 -11.27
N HIS A 188 18.06 -2.77 -12.46
CA HIS A 188 19.02 -3.80 -12.81
C HIS A 188 20.31 -3.68 -11.99
N ASP A 189 20.89 -2.48 -11.94
CA ASP A 189 22.19 -2.24 -11.31
C ASP A 189 22.15 -2.41 -9.77
N TYR A 190 20.99 -2.19 -9.15
CA TYR A 190 20.78 -2.17 -7.70
C TYR A 190 19.75 -3.20 -7.22
N SER A 191 19.56 -4.26 -7.99
CA SER A 191 18.56 -5.31 -7.67
C SER A 191 18.83 -6.05 -6.35
N ASP A 192 20.02 -5.96 -5.83
CA ASP A 192 20.43 -6.55 -4.56
C ASP A 192 19.92 -5.80 -3.32
N ILE A 193 19.44 -4.57 -3.50
CA ILE A 193 18.87 -3.75 -2.42
C ILE A 193 17.36 -3.51 -2.59
N LEU A 194 16.74 -4.06 -3.64
CA LEU A 194 15.31 -4.06 -3.90
C LEU A 194 14.69 -5.41 -3.51
#